data_35996dc66f3312f439ecfd7588e4418c
#
_entry.id   35996dc66f3312f439ecfd7588e4418c
#
_cell.length_a   1.000
_cell.length_b   1.000
_cell.length_c   1.000
_cell.angle_alpha   90.00
_cell.angle_beta   90.00
_cell.angle_gamma   90.00
#
_symmetry.space_group_name_H-M   'P 1'
#
loop_
_entity.id
_entity.type
_entity.pdbx_description
1 polymer ?
#
loop_
_entity_poly.entity_id
_entity_poly.type
_entity_poly.pdbx_seq_one_letter_code
_entity_poly.pdbx_strand_id
1 'polypeptide(L)'
;MLADDSKKHEKKMVGDVYVEPKLDGVRVITICDVDKDEVKMFSRNGKELNNFPKILQQFDEMLDQMAESMVFDGEVMSDDFQTLMREIHRKGGAKTDDAVLNLFDCIPLWAFKEGGYTASLQTRKEMMDEYEFGPNISKVEFVRMNLDEDDGQKQFADYN
;
A
#
# COMPACT_ATOMS: atom_id res chain seq x y z
N MET A 1 9.52 -3.68 1.41
CA MET A 1 10.22 -3.47 2.71
C MET A 1 9.44 -4.21 3.79
N LEU A 2 10.09 -4.91 4.70
CA LEU A 2 9.44 -5.55 5.84
C LEU A 2 9.50 -4.61 7.04
N ALA A 3 8.38 -4.47 7.75
CA ALA A 3 8.37 -3.74 9.02
C ALA A 3 9.22 -4.50 10.06
N ASP A 4 10.02 -3.79 10.82
CA ASP A 4 10.76 -4.31 11.98
C ASP A 4 10.23 -3.69 13.28
N ASP A 5 10.49 -4.35 14.40
CA ASP A 5 10.03 -3.89 15.70
C ASP A 5 10.78 -2.62 16.13
N SER A 6 10.04 -1.53 16.39
CA SER A 6 10.58 -0.24 16.82
C SER A 6 11.45 -0.33 18.09
N LYS A 7 11.13 -1.25 19.00
CA LYS A 7 11.91 -1.47 20.23
C LYS A 7 13.38 -1.81 19.97
N LYS A 8 13.69 -2.40 18.82
CA LYS A 8 15.06 -2.70 18.40
C LYS A 8 15.79 -1.47 17.87
N HIS A 9 15.07 -0.41 17.51
CA HIS A 9 15.58 0.74 16.79
C HIS A 9 15.30 2.10 17.47
N GLU A 10 14.78 2.12 18.70
CA GLU A 10 14.40 3.35 19.43
C GLU A 10 15.48 4.43 19.38
N LYS A 11 16.76 4.05 19.52
CA LYS A 11 17.89 4.99 19.45
C LYS A 11 18.16 5.59 18.07
N LYS A 12 17.52 5.04 17.01
CA LYS A 12 17.66 5.51 15.64
C LYS A 12 16.43 6.30 15.15
N MET A 13 15.39 6.34 15.96
CA MET A 13 14.17 7.07 15.63
C MET A 13 14.34 8.53 16.09
N VAL A 14 14.79 9.36 15.16
CA VAL A 14 15.07 10.80 15.38
C VAL A 14 14.50 11.60 14.22
N GLY A 15 14.27 12.89 14.42
CA GLY A 15 13.80 13.82 13.41
C GLY A 15 12.35 13.58 12.99
N ASP A 16 12.06 13.92 11.75
CA ASP A 16 10.72 13.77 11.15
C ASP A 16 10.42 12.32 10.85
N VAL A 17 9.31 11.83 11.39
CA VAL A 17 8.77 10.49 11.13
C VAL A 17 7.34 10.56 10.61
N TYR A 18 6.95 9.57 9.82
CA TYR A 18 5.57 9.36 9.40
C TYR A 18 5.00 8.18 10.17
N VAL A 19 3.88 8.40 10.84
CA VAL A 19 3.17 7.38 11.61
C VAL A 19 1.90 7.00 10.87
N GLU A 20 1.74 5.72 10.59
CA GLU A 20 0.59 5.13 9.91
C GLU A 20 0.00 4.01 10.75
N PRO A 21 -1.34 3.78 10.67
CA PRO A 21 -1.93 2.61 11.30
C PRO A 21 -1.37 1.32 10.67
N LYS A 22 -0.98 0.37 11.52
CA LYS A 22 -0.62 -0.96 11.06
C LYS A 22 -1.90 -1.77 10.79
N LEU A 23 -2.22 -1.92 9.53
CA LEU A 23 -3.37 -2.70 9.09
C LEU A 23 -3.07 -4.21 9.18
N ASP A 24 -4.06 -4.99 9.58
CA ASP A 24 -4.01 -6.45 9.63
C ASP A 24 -4.90 -7.05 8.54
N GLY A 25 -4.36 -7.11 7.35
CA GLY A 25 -5.02 -7.64 6.17
C GLY A 25 -4.09 -8.51 5.34
N VAL A 26 -4.22 -8.39 4.03
CA VAL A 26 -3.36 -9.05 3.06
C VAL A 26 -2.59 -7.99 2.28
N ARG A 27 -1.26 -8.01 2.39
CA ARG A 27 -0.42 -7.12 1.60
C ARG A 27 -0.49 -7.46 0.14
N VAL A 28 -0.75 -6.46 -0.67
CA VAL A 28 -0.89 -6.58 -2.12
C VAL A 28 -0.03 -5.53 -2.81
N ILE A 29 0.75 -6.01 -3.78
CA ILE A 29 1.47 -5.17 -4.72
C ILE A 29 0.67 -5.16 -6.03
N THR A 30 0.24 -3.99 -6.47
CA THR A 30 -0.49 -3.81 -7.73
C THR A 30 0.42 -3.17 -8.76
N ILE A 31 0.58 -3.82 -9.90
CA ILE A 31 1.35 -3.31 -11.04
C ILE A 31 0.38 -2.84 -12.10
N CYS A 32 0.43 -1.54 -12.43
CA CYS A 32 -0.28 -0.92 -13.53
C CYS A 32 0.72 -0.65 -14.65
N ASP A 33 0.68 -1.45 -15.71
CA ASP A 33 1.59 -1.35 -16.86
C ASP A 33 0.85 -0.73 -18.06
N VAL A 34 1.05 0.57 -18.27
CA VAL A 34 0.37 1.32 -19.35
C VAL A 34 0.84 0.88 -20.74
N ASP A 35 2.08 0.40 -20.87
CA ASP A 35 2.62 -0.04 -22.16
C ASP A 35 2.01 -1.37 -22.62
N LYS A 36 1.63 -2.20 -21.65
CA LYS A 36 0.98 -3.50 -21.90
C LYS A 36 -0.53 -3.45 -21.79
N ASP A 37 -1.09 -2.32 -21.38
CA ASP A 37 -2.52 -2.20 -21.06
C ASP A 37 -2.97 -3.31 -20.08
N GLU A 38 -2.24 -3.42 -18.96
CA GLU A 38 -2.40 -4.55 -18.03
C GLU A 38 -2.29 -4.11 -16.57
N VAL A 39 -3.20 -4.61 -15.74
CA VAL A 39 -3.11 -4.50 -14.27
C VAL A 39 -3.00 -5.90 -13.66
N LYS A 40 -2.03 -6.09 -12.78
CA LYS A 40 -1.82 -7.32 -12.02
C LYS A 40 -1.61 -7.06 -10.55
N MET A 41 -2.17 -7.93 -9.72
CA MET A 41 -2.02 -7.89 -8.28
C MET A 41 -1.23 -9.11 -7.79
N PHE A 42 -0.30 -8.88 -6.86
CA PHE A 42 0.57 -9.92 -6.33
C PHE A 42 0.59 -9.91 -4.81
N SER A 43 0.65 -11.10 -4.22
CA SER A 43 0.92 -11.23 -2.78
C SER A 43 2.37 -10.87 -2.47
N ARG A 44 2.68 -10.70 -1.17
CA ARG A 44 4.04 -10.49 -0.66
C ARG A 44 5.08 -11.50 -1.20
N ASN A 45 4.66 -12.72 -1.48
CA ASN A 45 5.53 -13.81 -1.96
C ASN A 45 5.53 -13.92 -3.50
N GLY A 46 4.96 -12.94 -4.21
CA GLY A 46 4.93 -12.90 -5.66
C GLY A 46 3.87 -13.81 -6.32
N LYS A 47 2.92 -14.33 -5.55
CA LYS A 47 1.79 -15.08 -6.11
C LYS A 47 0.80 -14.09 -6.70
N GLU A 48 0.42 -14.28 -7.96
CA GLU A 48 -0.65 -13.49 -8.59
C GLU A 48 -1.99 -13.73 -7.89
N LEU A 49 -2.71 -12.64 -7.63
CA LEU A 49 -3.99 -12.64 -6.92
C LEU A 49 -5.10 -12.19 -7.87
N ASN A 50 -6.14 -13.03 -8.00
CA ASN A 50 -7.34 -12.74 -8.80
C ASN A 50 -8.60 -12.70 -7.91
N ASN A 51 -8.44 -12.49 -6.62
CA ASN A 51 -9.49 -12.56 -5.62
C ASN A 51 -10.29 -11.25 -5.49
N PHE A 52 -9.79 -10.14 -6.05
CA PHE A 52 -10.31 -8.79 -5.82
C PHE A 52 -10.77 -8.13 -7.15
N PRO A 53 -11.84 -8.63 -7.78
CA PRO A 53 -12.22 -8.18 -9.12
C PRO A 53 -12.62 -6.70 -9.18
N LYS A 54 -13.27 -6.16 -8.14
CA LYS A 54 -13.64 -4.73 -8.11
C LYS A 54 -12.45 -3.81 -7.98
N ILE A 55 -11.45 -4.19 -7.18
CA ILE A 55 -10.21 -3.43 -7.05
C ILE A 55 -9.46 -3.45 -8.39
N LEU A 56 -9.33 -4.62 -9.00
CA LEU A 56 -8.69 -4.78 -10.30
C LEU A 56 -9.37 -3.91 -11.37
N GLN A 57 -10.69 -3.97 -11.46
CA GLN A 57 -11.48 -3.16 -12.39
C GLN A 57 -11.23 -1.64 -12.19
N GLN A 58 -11.19 -1.17 -10.96
CA GLN A 58 -10.96 0.24 -10.66
C GLN A 58 -9.55 0.71 -11.08
N PHE A 59 -8.54 -0.13 -10.98
CA PHE A 59 -7.22 0.16 -11.54
C PHE A 59 -7.20 0.11 -13.06
N ASP A 60 -7.91 -0.83 -13.71
CA ASP A 60 -8.06 -0.88 -15.16
C ASP A 60 -8.71 0.41 -15.70
N GLU A 61 -9.74 0.91 -15.04
CA GLU A 61 -10.41 2.17 -15.41
C GLU A 61 -9.49 3.39 -15.25
N MET A 62 -8.51 3.34 -14.34
CA MET A 62 -7.52 4.40 -14.15
C MET A 62 -6.39 4.33 -15.18
N LEU A 63 -6.12 3.17 -15.77
CA LEU A 63 -4.93 2.93 -16.58
C LEU A 63 -4.83 3.91 -17.76
N ASP A 64 -5.95 4.21 -18.42
CA ASP A 64 -6.03 5.15 -19.54
C ASP A 64 -5.67 6.61 -19.17
N GLN A 65 -5.73 6.93 -17.87
CA GLN A 65 -5.45 8.28 -17.34
C GLN A 65 -4.04 8.39 -16.77
N MET A 66 -3.29 7.29 -16.70
CA MET A 66 -1.95 7.26 -16.13
C MET A 66 -0.92 7.70 -17.17
N ALA A 67 -0.05 8.64 -16.78
CA ALA A 67 1.03 9.13 -17.64
C ALA A 67 2.20 8.15 -17.74
N GLU A 68 2.37 7.29 -16.73
CA GLU A 68 3.44 6.29 -16.68
C GLU A 68 2.99 5.05 -15.91
N SER A 69 3.67 3.93 -16.14
CA SER A 69 3.43 2.68 -15.42
C SER A 69 3.85 2.80 -13.95
N MET A 70 2.97 2.38 -13.05
CA MET A 70 3.15 2.53 -11.59
C MET A 70 3.00 1.19 -10.86
N VAL A 71 3.63 1.12 -9.70
CA VAL A 71 3.45 0.06 -8.72
C VAL A 71 2.89 0.67 -7.44
N PHE A 72 1.78 0.15 -6.97
CA PHE A 72 1.12 0.55 -5.73
C PHE A 72 1.28 -0.55 -4.68
N ASP A 73 1.61 -0.14 -3.46
CA ASP A 73 1.75 -1.04 -2.32
C ASP A 73 0.68 -0.74 -1.27
N GLY A 74 -0.03 -1.74 -0.83
CA GLY A 74 -1.14 -1.57 0.09
C GLY A 74 -1.53 -2.84 0.82
N GLU A 75 -2.56 -2.69 1.66
CA GLU A 75 -3.13 -3.77 2.45
C GLU A 75 -4.60 -3.92 2.10
N VAL A 76 -5.01 -5.11 1.65
CA VAL A 76 -6.42 -5.42 1.46
C VAL A 76 -7.05 -5.80 2.78
N MET A 77 -8.13 -5.10 3.12
CA MET A 77 -8.96 -5.33 4.29
C MET A 77 -10.35 -5.79 3.88
N SER A 78 -10.95 -6.63 4.71
CA SER A 78 -12.36 -7.01 4.62
C SER A 78 -12.94 -7.11 6.03
N ASP A 79 -14.26 -7.02 6.15
CA ASP A 79 -14.96 -7.12 7.44
C ASP A 79 -14.73 -8.46 8.14
N ASP A 80 -14.49 -9.54 7.37
CA ASP A 80 -14.10 -10.84 7.89
C ASP A 80 -12.70 -11.26 7.39
N PHE A 81 -11.68 -10.86 8.15
CA PHE A 81 -10.29 -11.20 7.87
C PHE A 81 -10.03 -12.71 7.76
N GLN A 82 -10.67 -13.53 8.60
CA GLN A 82 -10.47 -14.98 8.56
C GLN A 82 -11.07 -15.61 7.30
N THR A 83 -12.22 -15.11 6.85
CA THR A 83 -12.82 -15.50 5.57
C THR A 83 -11.92 -15.07 4.42
N LEU A 84 -11.43 -13.83 4.43
CA LEU A 84 -10.49 -13.31 3.44
C LEU A 84 -9.24 -14.20 3.32
N MET A 85 -8.62 -14.55 4.43
CA MET A 85 -7.42 -15.41 4.44
C MET A 85 -7.71 -16.81 3.91
N ARG A 86 -8.87 -17.39 4.25
CA ARG A 86 -9.29 -18.70 3.73
C ARG A 86 -9.52 -18.66 2.22
N GLU A 87 -10.11 -17.59 1.72
CA GLU A 87 -10.42 -17.42 0.29
C GLU A 87 -9.16 -17.27 -0.55
N ILE A 88 -8.18 -16.51 -0.08
CA ILE A 88 -6.90 -16.31 -0.77
C ILE A 88 -6.09 -17.62 -0.87
N HIS A 89 -6.19 -18.47 0.14
CA HIS A 89 -5.49 -19.76 0.17
C HIS A 89 -6.26 -20.91 -0.51
N ARG A 90 -7.51 -20.71 -0.87
CA ARG A 90 -8.28 -21.75 -1.58
C ARG A 90 -7.77 -21.93 -3.01
N LYS A 91 -7.60 -23.20 -3.40
CA LYS A 91 -7.45 -23.57 -4.82
C LYS A 91 -8.78 -23.29 -5.51
N GLY A 92 -8.83 -22.32 -6.41
CA GLY A 92 -10.01 -21.99 -7.19
C GLY A 92 -10.48 -20.53 -7.07
N GLY A 93 -9.80 -19.71 -6.27
CA GLY A 93 -9.91 -18.26 -6.34
C GLY A 93 -11.28 -17.72 -5.97
N ALA A 94 -11.76 -17.96 -4.74
CA ALA A 94 -12.93 -17.26 -4.25
C ALA A 94 -12.76 -15.75 -4.41
N LYS A 95 -13.79 -15.06 -4.90
CA LYS A 95 -13.78 -13.63 -5.20
C LYS A 95 -14.39 -12.87 -4.04
N THR A 96 -13.74 -11.79 -3.61
CA THR A 96 -14.19 -10.93 -2.53
C THR A 96 -14.56 -9.56 -3.10
N ASP A 97 -15.84 -9.21 -3.03
CA ASP A 97 -16.38 -7.97 -3.61
C ASP A 97 -16.41 -6.79 -2.63
N ASP A 98 -16.35 -7.05 -1.33
CA ASP A 98 -16.36 -6.05 -0.25
C ASP A 98 -14.97 -5.64 0.23
N ALA A 99 -13.93 -6.23 -0.35
CA ALA A 99 -12.56 -5.90 -0.03
C ALA A 99 -12.20 -4.46 -0.41
N VAL A 100 -11.45 -3.79 0.47
CA VAL A 100 -10.88 -2.45 0.25
C VAL A 100 -9.37 -2.54 0.30
N LEU A 101 -8.70 -2.04 -0.73
CA LEU A 101 -7.26 -1.88 -0.75
C LEU A 101 -6.88 -0.52 -0.17
N ASN A 102 -6.09 -0.54 0.89
CA ASN A 102 -5.58 0.66 1.54
C ASN A 102 -4.12 0.87 1.14
N LEU A 103 -3.89 1.86 0.29
CA LEU A 103 -2.58 2.18 -0.28
C LEU A 103 -1.75 2.99 0.69
N PHE A 104 -0.50 2.62 0.88
CA PHE A 104 0.45 3.36 1.72
C PHE A 104 1.72 3.78 0.97
N ASP A 105 1.99 3.26 -0.22
CA ASP A 105 3.15 3.68 -1.01
C ASP A 105 2.92 3.48 -2.52
N CYS A 106 3.67 4.21 -3.34
CA CYS A 106 3.76 3.97 -4.77
C CYS A 106 5.14 4.32 -5.31
N ILE A 107 5.53 3.66 -6.39
CA ILE A 107 6.76 3.98 -7.13
C ILE A 107 6.53 3.75 -8.64
N PRO A 108 7.28 4.41 -9.53
CA PRO A 108 7.25 4.07 -10.94
C PRO A 108 7.67 2.62 -11.19
N LEU A 109 7.06 1.96 -12.19
CA LEU A 109 7.37 0.57 -12.53
C LEU A 109 8.84 0.37 -12.91
N TRP A 110 9.45 1.33 -13.61
CA TRP A 110 10.87 1.25 -13.96
C TRP A 110 11.77 1.19 -12.72
N ALA A 111 11.46 2.02 -11.69
CA ALA A 111 12.19 2.02 -10.43
C ALA A 111 12.02 0.71 -9.65
N PHE A 112 10.81 0.14 -9.68
CA PHE A 112 10.55 -1.18 -9.09
C PHE A 112 11.38 -2.28 -9.76
N LYS A 113 11.50 -2.26 -11.09
CA LYS A 113 12.31 -3.22 -11.85
C LYS A 113 13.81 -3.06 -11.59
N GLU A 114 14.29 -1.82 -11.41
CA GLU A 114 15.69 -1.53 -11.08
C GLU A 114 16.04 -1.81 -9.61
N GLY A 115 15.05 -1.99 -8.75
CA GLY A 115 15.22 -2.31 -7.34
C GLY A 115 15.57 -1.11 -6.45
N GLY A 116 15.32 0.11 -6.91
CA GLY A 116 15.56 1.32 -6.13
C GLY A 116 14.85 2.56 -6.66
N TYR A 117 14.43 3.42 -5.75
CA TYR A 117 13.85 4.72 -6.04
C TYR A 117 14.27 5.73 -4.98
N THR A 118 14.79 6.88 -5.41
CA THR A 118 15.42 7.88 -4.53
C THR A 118 14.43 8.91 -3.99
N ALA A 119 13.19 8.95 -4.49
CA ALA A 119 12.18 9.87 -4.00
C ALA A 119 11.84 9.61 -2.53
N SER A 120 11.69 10.69 -1.76
CA SER A 120 11.28 10.60 -0.35
C SER A 120 9.90 9.97 -0.20
N LEU A 121 9.58 9.46 0.99
CA LEU A 121 8.23 8.97 1.29
C LEU A 121 7.18 10.06 1.06
N GLN A 122 7.46 11.30 1.46
CA GLN A 122 6.58 12.43 1.23
C GLN A 122 6.27 12.60 -0.26
N THR A 123 7.30 12.62 -1.12
CA THR A 123 7.12 12.73 -2.57
C THR A 123 6.26 11.59 -3.12
N ARG A 124 6.47 10.36 -2.66
CA ARG A 124 5.68 9.21 -3.09
C ARG A 124 4.21 9.28 -2.63
N LYS A 125 3.95 9.83 -1.44
CA LYS A 125 2.59 10.12 -0.97
C LYS A 125 1.90 11.18 -1.85
N GLU A 126 2.62 12.25 -2.18
CA GLU A 126 2.15 13.31 -3.09
C GLU A 126 1.85 12.76 -4.49
N MET A 127 2.66 11.84 -5.00
CA MET A 127 2.39 11.14 -6.27
C MET A 127 1.07 10.36 -6.23
N MET A 128 0.74 9.71 -5.12
CA MET A 128 -0.56 9.02 -4.97
C MET A 128 -1.74 10.00 -4.97
N ASP A 129 -1.54 11.25 -4.55
CA ASP A 129 -2.59 12.27 -4.53
C ASP A 129 -2.98 12.76 -5.94
N GLU A 130 -2.18 12.46 -6.95
CA GLU A 130 -2.48 12.76 -8.35
C GLU A 130 -3.55 11.83 -8.95
N TYR A 131 -3.86 10.71 -8.30
CA TYR A 131 -4.81 9.72 -8.80
C TYR A 131 -6.15 9.80 -8.06
N GLU A 132 -7.24 9.70 -8.83
CA GLU A 132 -8.59 9.52 -8.31
C GLU A 132 -8.92 8.03 -8.24
N PHE A 133 -8.89 7.48 -7.03
CA PHE A 133 -9.19 6.07 -6.82
C PHE A 133 -10.69 5.81 -6.68
N GLY A 134 -11.12 4.65 -7.15
CA GLY A 134 -12.49 4.17 -6.96
C GLY A 134 -12.81 3.78 -5.50
N PRO A 135 -14.08 3.45 -5.20
CA PRO A 135 -14.56 3.26 -3.82
C PRO A 135 -13.94 2.09 -3.06
N ASN A 136 -13.34 1.11 -3.76
CA ASN A 136 -12.66 -0.02 -3.13
C ASN A 136 -11.15 0.19 -2.98
N ILE A 137 -10.65 1.39 -3.27
CA ILE A 137 -9.25 1.77 -3.12
C ILE A 137 -9.18 3.05 -2.31
N SER A 138 -8.46 3.05 -1.21
CA SER A 138 -8.29 4.19 -0.33
C SER A 138 -6.80 4.42 -0.03
N LYS A 139 -6.45 5.62 0.39
CA LYS A 139 -5.08 5.94 0.83
C LYS A 139 -5.03 5.87 2.36
N VAL A 140 -3.97 5.28 2.89
CA VAL A 140 -3.74 5.26 4.33
C VAL A 140 -3.39 6.66 4.80
N GLU A 141 -4.12 7.15 5.79
CA GLU A 141 -3.79 8.40 6.45
C GLU A 141 -2.52 8.26 7.29
N PHE A 142 -1.74 9.31 7.35
CA PHE A 142 -0.51 9.35 8.15
C PHE A 142 -0.43 10.66 8.95
N VAL A 143 0.31 10.61 10.04
CA VAL A 143 0.66 11.78 10.85
C VAL A 143 2.17 11.98 10.79
N ARG A 144 2.60 13.21 10.46
CA ARG A 144 4.00 13.60 10.54
C ARG A 144 4.30 14.09 11.96
N MET A 145 5.34 13.57 12.56
CA MET A 145 5.80 13.95 13.90
C MET A 145 7.30 14.20 13.85
N ASN A 146 7.78 15.18 14.62
CA ASN A 146 9.21 15.40 14.82
C ASN A 146 9.63 14.86 16.20
N LEU A 147 10.39 13.79 16.20
CA LEU A 147 10.81 13.11 17.45
C LEU A 147 11.95 13.82 18.19
N ASP A 148 12.53 14.85 17.61
CA ASP A 148 13.52 15.71 18.31
C ASP A 148 12.83 16.79 19.16
N GLU A 149 11.50 16.97 19.00
CA GLU A 149 10.69 17.90 19.75
C GLU A 149 9.84 17.18 20.83
N ASP A 150 9.70 17.79 22.00
CA ASP A 150 8.93 17.22 23.13
C ASP A 150 7.47 16.92 22.77
N ASP A 151 6.85 17.79 21.97
CA ASP A 151 5.46 17.59 21.52
C ASP A 151 5.34 16.42 20.54
N GLY A 152 6.31 16.23 19.65
CA GLY A 152 6.34 15.08 18.75
C GLY A 152 6.55 13.76 19.48
N GLN A 153 7.40 13.76 20.52
CA GLN A 153 7.59 12.59 21.37
C GLN A 153 6.32 12.20 22.13
N LYS A 154 5.58 13.18 22.66
CA LYS A 154 4.28 12.94 23.30
C LYS A 154 3.24 12.39 22.34
N GLN A 155 3.11 13.01 21.15
CA GLN A 155 2.20 12.52 20.13
C GLN A 155 2.52 11.08 19.72
N PHE A 156 3.78 10.75 19.58
CA PHE A 156 4.21 9.38 19.25
C PHE A 156 3.87 8.38 20.36
N ALA A 157 4.06 8.77 21.62
CA ALA A 157 3.70 7.94 22.77
C ALA A 157 2.18 7.71 22.86
N ASP A 158 1.38 8.73 22.57
CA ASP A 158 -0.09 8.66 22.57
C ASP A 158 -0.63 7.80 21.40
N TYR A 159 0.12 7.69 20.30
CA TYR A 159 -0.25 6.87 19.14
C TYR A 159 -0.02 5.37 19.37
N ASN A 160 0.91 5.03 20.23
CA ASN A 160 1.22 3.66 20.61
C ASN A 160 0.35 3.16 21.78
#